data_5b344a20759e7ee6898e1da4ecc0f673
#
_entry.id   5b344a20759e7ee6898e1da4ecc0f673
#
_cell.length_a   1.000
_cell.length_b   1.000
_cell.length_c   1.000
_cell.angle_alpha   90.00
_cell.angle_beta   90.00
_cell.angle_gamma   90.00
#
_symmetry.space_group_name_H-M   'P 1'
#
loop_
_entity.id
_entity.type
_entity.pdbx_description
1 polymer ?
#
loop_
_entity_poly.entity_id
_entity_poly.type
_entity_poly.pdbx_seq_one_letter_code
_entity_poly.pdbx_strand_id
1 'polypeptide(L)'
;NPMLIAFLKDTDGINATGAGIGHDIMASLTGATNKTYNLNKYYDSPFDVDDCGTIYYRLYNLNEGEHHLTLKAWDIYNNSTTVSIDFTVVRSENLSVDNLMNIPNPMTNYTRFEFEHNQKGPLDIEISIYNISGQRVKTITESRYGTSTRIEPIVWDGTSDNGSKL
;
A
#
# COMPACT_ATOMS: atom_id res chain seq x y z
N ASN A 1 -5.08 3.25 4.56
CA ASN A 1 -5.18 3.73 3.16
C ASN A 1 -5.45 2.53 2.23
N PRO A 2 -6.72 2.13 1.99
CA PRO A 2 -7.06 0.99 1.16
C PRO A 2 -6.67 1.22 -0.31
N MET A 3 -6.42 0.10 -1.02
CA MET A 3 -6.16 0.08 -2.45
C MET A 3 -7.45 -0.25 -3.20
N LEU A 4 -7.86 0.61 -4.10
CA LEU A 4 -8.87 0.30 -5.12
C LEU A 4 -8.18 -0.44 -6.26
N ILE A 5 -8.67 -1.65 -6.54
CA ILE A 5 -8.28 -2.43 -7.71
C ILE A 5 -9.56 -2.71 -8.49
N ALA A 6 -9.61 -2.28 -9.75
CA ALA A 6 -10.77 -2.49 -10.60
C ALA A 6 -10.34 -3.04 -11.96
N PHE A 7 -10.97 -4.15 -12.36
CA PHE A 7 -10.80 -4.73 -13.68
C PHE A 7 -11.93 -4.22 -14.58
N LEU A 8 -11.56 -3.60 -15.68
CA LEU A 8 -12.49 -3.15 -16.71
C LEU A 8 -12.33 -4.04 -17.93
N LYS A 9 -13.45 -4.46 -18.51
CA LYS A 9 -13.46 -5.22 -19.76
C LYS A 9 -14.69 -4.86 -20.57
N ASP A 10 -14.47 -4.54 -21.84
CA ASP A 10 -15.51 -4.28 -22.79
C ASP A 10 -15.03 -4.66 -24.22
N THR A 11 -15.85 -5.39 -24.98
CA THR A 11 -15.48 -5.85 -26.34
C THR A 11 -15.30 -4.71 -27.34
N ASP A 12 -15.89 -3.58 -27.05
CA ASP A 12 -15.84 -2.39 -27.92
C ASP A 12 -14.66 -1.47 -27.53
N GLY A 13 -13.97 -1.79 -26.43
CA GLY A 13 -12.83 -1.03 -25.90
C GLY A 13 -13.20 -0.03 -24.81
N ILE A 14 -12.25 0.18 -23.91
CA ILE A 14 -12.43 1.10 -22.76
C ILE A 14 -12.02 2.52 -23.16
N ASN A 15 -12.87 3.52 -22.86
CA ASN A 15 -12.54 4.94 -23.02
C ASN A 15 -11.58 5.40 -21.90
N ALA A 16 -10.31 4.99 -22.02
CA ALA A 16 -9.27 5.32 -21.02
C ALA A 16 -8.83 6.79 -21.07
N THR A 17 -9.04 7.47 -22.20
CA THR A 17 -8.62 8.86 -22.38
C THR A 17 -9.61 9.89 -21.83
N GLY A 18 -10.86 9.46 -21.53
CA GLY A 18 -11.93 10.36 -21.17
C GLY A 18 -12.40 11.23 -22.34
N ALA A 19 -12.25 10.73 -23.57
CA ALA A 19 -12.72 11.45 -24.76
C ALA A 19 -14.23 11.68 -24.68
N GLY A 20 -14.62 12.94 -24.76
CA GLY A 20 -15.99 13.39 -24.55
C GLY A 20 -16.20 14.03 -23.18
N ILE A 21 -17.13 15.00 -23.11
CA ILE A 21 -17.44 15.72 -21.86
C ILE A 21 -18.13 14.75 -20.88
N GLY A 22 -17.48 14.54 -19.72
CA GLY A 22 -18.04 13.69 -18.65
C GLY A 22 -17.86 12.19 -18.85
N HIS A 23 -17.03 11.75 -19.82
CA HIS A 23 -16.74 10.35 -20.08
C HIS A 23 -15.46 9.83 -19.39
N ASP A 24 -15.02 10.52 -18.37
CA ASP A 24 -13.91 10.08 -17.53
C ASP A 24 -14.25 8.79 -16.74
N ILE A 25 -13.22 8.02 -16.46
CA ILE A 25 -13.32 6.96 -15.44
C ILE A 25 -13.33 7.62 -14.07
N MET A 26 -14.48 7.61 -13.42
CA MET A 26 -14.70 8.34 -12.18
C MET A 26 -15.01 7.41 -11.02
N ALA A 27 -14.31 7.59 -9.92
CA ALA A 27 -14.73 7.01 -8.65
C ALA A 27 -15.30 8.08 -7.74
N SER A 28 -16.48 7.82 -7.18
CA SER A 28 -17.17 8.68 -6.23
C SER A 28 -17.27 7.98 -4.88
N LEU A 29 -16.71 8.58 -3.86
CA LEU A 29 -16.76 8.11 -2.48
C LEU A 29 -17.73 8.96 -1.69
N THR A 30 -18.65 8.31 -0.98
CA THR A 30 -19.63 8.95 -0.08
C THR A 30 -19.64 8.27 1.28
N GLY A 31 -20.26 8.88 2.27
CA GLY A 31 -20.29 8.38 3.65
C GLY A 31 -19.42 9.20 4.59
N ALA A 32 -18.61 8.57 5.38
CA ALA A 32 -17.72 9.25 6.34
C ALA A 32 -16.70 10.18 5.66
N THR A 33 -16.40 9.96 4.39
CA THR A 33 -15.61 10.85 3.54
C THR A 33 -16.31 11.03 2.19
N ASN A 34 -16.42 12.27 1.72
CA ASN A 34 -16.99 12.56 0.40
C ASN A 34 -15.89 13.09 -0.52
N LYS A 35 -15.55 12.33 -1.55
CA LYS A 35 -14.50 12.66 -2.53
C LYS A 35 -14.81 12.06 -3.90
N THR A 36 -14.31 12.72 -4.93
CA THR A 36 -14.38 12.22 -6.30
C THR A 36 -12.98 12.15 -6.89
N TYR A 37 -12.71 11.09 -7.62
CA TYR A 37 -11.41 10.80 -8.21
C TYR A 37 -11.55 10.57 -9.71
N ASN A 38 -10.74 11.28 -10.51
CA ASN A 38 -10.55 10.95 -11.91
C ASN A 38 -9.44 9.90 -12.01
N LEU A 39 -9.76 8.74 -12.57
CA LEU A 39 -8.90 7.56 -12.57
C LEU A 39 -8.30 7.23 -13.95
N ASN A 40 -8.52 8.04 -14.98
CA ASN A 40 -7.98 7.79 -16.32
C ASN A 40 -6.47 7.54 -16.32
N LYS A 41 -5.70 8.31 -15.54
CA LYS A 41 -4.23 8.19 -15.44
C LYS A 41 -3.75 6.93 -14.70
N TYR A 42 -4.65 6.22 -14.05
CA TYR A 42 -4.37 5.02 -13.25
C TYR A 42 -4.90 3.75 -13.92
N TYR A 43 -5.46 3.91 -15.13
CA TYR A 43 -5.86 2.80 -15.97
C TYR A 43 -4.64 2.29 -16.75
N ASP A 44 -4.37 1.02 -16.63
CA ASP A 44 -3.27 0.31 -17.29
C ASP A 44 -3.85 -0.87 -18.09
N SER A 45 -3.58 -0.91 -19.38
CA SER A 45 -3.99 -1.99 -20.27
C SER A 45 -2.76 -2.78 -20.74
N PRO A 46 -2.89 -4.10 -20.99
CA PRO A 46 -1.82 -4.86 -21.62
C PRO A 46 -1.45 -4.27 -22.98
N PHE A 47 -0.21 -4.48 -23.41
CA PHE A 47 0.26 -4.01 -24.71
C PHE A 47 -0.60 -4.59 -25.86
N ASP A 48 -1.02 -3.73 -26.78
CA ASP A 48 -1.92 -4.06 -27.91
C ASP A 48 -3.30 -4.65 -27.53
N VAL A 49 -3.81 -4.33 -26.34
CA VAL A 49 -5.13 -4.78 -25.88
C VAL A 49 -5.95 -3.57 -25.43
N ASP A 50 -7.03 -3.27 -26.16
CA ASP A 50 -7.90 -2.12 -25.87
C ASP A 50 -9.20 -2.52 -25.15
N ASP A 51 -9.52 -3.82 -25.13
CA ASP A 51 -10.77 -4.35 -24.60
C ASP A 51 -10.77 -4.55 -23.09
N CYS A 52 -9.61 -4.49 -22.43
CA CYS A 52 -9.50 -4.65 -20.98
C CYS A 52 -8.31 -3.93 -20.37
N GLY A 53 -8.41 -3.67 -19.07
CA GLY A 53 -7.32 -3.11 -18.28
C GLY A 53 -7.65 -3.07 -16.79
N THR A 54 -6.71 -2.60 -16.01
CA THR A 54 -6.80 -2.57 -14.55
C THR A 54 -6.51 -1.18 -14.04
N ILE A 55 -7.26 -0.77 -13.03
CA ILE A 55 -7.03 0.44 -12.27
C ILE A 55 -6.41 0.05 -10.93
N TYR A 56 -5.29 0.70 -10.59
CA TYR A 56 -4.68 0.63 -9.27
C TYR A 56 -4.64 2.03 -8.68
N TYR A 57 -5.44 2.28 -7.66
CA TYR A 57 -5.50 3.58 -7.02
C TYR A 57 -5.58 3.46 -5.50
N ARG A 58 -4.66 4.12 -4.78
CA ARG A 58 -4.69 4.16 -3.33
C ARG A 58 -5.55 5.31 -2.83
N LEU A 59 -6.56 4.98 -2.02
CA LEU A 59 -7.42 5.97 -1.39
C LEU A 59 -6.72 6.53 -0.15
N TYR A 60 -6.53 7.85 -0.10
CA TYR A 60 -5.84 8.53 0.99
C TYR A 60 -6.77 9.38 1.82
N ASN A 61 -6.40 9.58 3.10
CA ASN A 61 -7.06 10.49 4.02
C ASN A 61 -8.57 10.22 4.11
N LEU A 62 -8.93 8.98 4.36
CA LEU A 62 -10.29 8.59 4.66
C LEU A 62 -10.55 8.75 6.16
N ASN A 63 -11.73 9.27 6.51
CA ASN A 63 -12.23 9.27 7.87
C ASN A 63 -12.62 7.85 8.29
N GLU A 64 -12.69 7.61 9.59
CA GLU A 64 -13.28 6.37 10.12
C GLU A 64 -14.77 6.33 9.87
N GLY A 65 -15.29 5.15 9.65
CA GLY A 65 -16.71 4.90 9.43
C GLY A 65 -17.01 4.20 8.10
N GLU A 66 -18.28 4.16 7.78
CA GLU A 66 -18.78 3.51 6.57
C GLU A 66 -18.56 4.39 5.35
N HIS A 67 -18.18 3.75 4.26
CA HIS A 67 -17.95 4.36 2.97
C HIS A 67 -18.66 3.57 1.88
N HIS A 68 -19.25 4.28 0.94
CA HIS A 68 -19.81 3.76 -0.29
C HIS A 68 -18.99 4.28 -1.47
N LEU A 69 -18.34 3.40 -2.20
CA LEU A 69 -17.53 3.72 -3.39
C LEU A 69 -18.28 3.29 -4.64
N THR A 70 -18.48 4.22 -5.54
CA THR A 70 -19.07 3.99 -6.85
C THR A 70 -18.03 4.27 -7.92
N LEU A 71 -17.79 3.31 -8.82
CA LEU A 71 -16.93 3.45 -9.98
C LEU A 71 -17.78 3.48 -11.24
N LYS A 72 -17.59 4.49 -12.10
CA LYS A 72 -18.20 4.61 -13.41
C LYS A 72 -17.14 4.64 -14.48
N ALA A 73 -17.30 3.82 -15.50
CA ALA A 73 -16.43 3.77 -16.68
C ALA A 73 -17.28 3.79 -17.95
N TRP A 74 -16.66 4.14 -19.08
CA TRP A 74 -17.27 4.28 -20.39
C TRP A 74 -16.51 3.44 -21.42
N ASP A 75 -17.23 2.91 -22.41
CA ASP A 75 -16.66 2.38 -23.63
C ASP A 75 -16.39 3.50 -24.66
N ILE A 76 -15.81 3.15 -25.80
CA ILE A 76 -15.55 4.11 -26.89
C ILE A 76 -16.83 4.54 -27.64
N TYR A 77 -17.94 3.82 -27.49
CA TYR A 77 -19.25 4.14 -28.08
C TYR A 77 -20.18 4.92 -27.15
N ASN A 78 -19.66 5.40 -26.01
CA ASN A 78 -20.39 6.20 -25.01
C ASN A 78 -21.45 5.43 -24.21
N ASN A 79 -21.33 4.09 -24.10
CA ASN A 79 -22.08 3.34 -23.13
C ASN A 79 -21.31 3.38 -21.80
N SER A 80 -22.00 3.34 -20.68
CA SER A 80 -21.36 3.37 -19.35
C SER A 80 -21.83 2.27 -18.45
N THR A 81 -20.92 1.78 -17.63
CA THR A 81 -21.21 0.86 -16.54
C THR A 81 -20.86 1.50 -15.22
N THR A 82 -21.69 1.25 -14.22
CA THR A 82 -21.47 1.72 -12.85
C THR A 82 -21.51 0.53 -11.89
N VAL A 83 -20.51 0.43 -11.04
CA VAL A 83 -20.43 -0.58 -9.97
C VAL A 83 -20.20 0.11 -8.64
N SER A 84 -20.66 -0.51 -7.54
CA SER A 84 -20.51 0.06 -6.20
C SER A 84 -20.07 -1.01 -5.21
N ILE A 85 -19.35 -0.58 -4.18
CA ILE A 85 -18.89 -1.40 -3.07
C ILE A 85 -18.99 -0.59 -1.77
N ASP A 86 -19.42 -1.25 -0.72
CA ASP A 86 -19.42 -0.69 0.65
C ASP A 86 -18.23 -1.26 1.43
N PHE A 87 -17.58 -0.39 2.21
CA PHE A 87 -16.50 -0.80 3.11
C PHE A 87 -16.43 0.12 4.33
N THR A 88 -15.87 -0.39 5.41
CA THR A 88 -15.70 0.37 6.65
C THR A 88 -14.22 0.66 6.88
N VAL A 89 -13.88 1.90 7.14
CA VAL A 89 -12.57 2.32 7.61
C VAL A 89 -12.58 2.34 9.12
N VAL A 90 -11.72 1.55 9.73
CA VAL A 90 -11.49 1.55 11.18
C VAL A 90 -10.08 2.03 11.47
N ARG A 91 -9.91 2.76 12.57
CA ARG A 91 -8.58 3.09 13.06
C ARG A 91 -7.94 1.80 13.57
N SER A 92 -6.78 1.46 13.05
CA SER A 92 -5.99 0.42 13.68
C SER A 92 -5.40 1.00 14.98
N GLU A 93 -6.00 0.64 16.12
CA GLU A 93 -5.42 0.93 17.43
C GLU A 93 -4.21 0.04 17.70
N ASN A 94 -4.10 -1.06 16.97
CA ASN A 94 -2.98 -1.99 17.08
C ASN A 94 -1.86 -1.58 16.12
N LEU A 95 -0.64 -1.61 16.61
CA LEU A 95 0.54 -1.48 15.78
C LEU A 95 0.55 -2.60 14.72
N SER A 96 0.61 -2.20 13.45
CA SER A 96 0.88 -3.11 12.33
C SER A 96 2.30 -2.87 11.85
N VAL A 97 3.02 -3.96 11.63
CA VAL A 97 4.35 -3.96 11.02
C VAL A 97 4.27 -4.78 9.74
N ASP A 98 4.59 -4.14 8.61
CA ASP A 98 4.52 -4.73 7.28
C ASP A 98 5.90 -4.64 6.59
N ASN A 99 6.12 -5.48 5.59
CA ASN A 99 7.31 -5.46 4.74
C ASN A 99 8.64 -5.53 5.52
N LEU A 100 8.66 -6.28 6.64
CA LEU A 100 9.90 -6.51 7.38
C LEU A 100 10.88 -7.30 6.53
N MET A 101 12.04 -6.72 6.31
CA MET A 101 13.13 -7.36 5.56
C MET A 101 14.49 -6.96 6.10
N ASN A 102 15.49 -7.80 5.86
CA ASN A 102 16.89 -7.46 6.06
C ASN A 102 17.65 -7.46 4.74
N ILE A 103 18.46 -6.43 4.49
CA ILE A 103 19.19 -6.21 3.24
C ILE A 103 20.64 -5.82 3.53
N PRO A 104 21.64 -6.50 2.93
CA PRO A 104 21.54 -7.70 2.11
C PRO A 104 21.18 -8.97 2.90
N ASN A 105 20.55 -9.92 2.22
CA ASN A 105 20.31 -11.26 2.72
C ASN A 105 20.63 -12.26 1.58
N PRO A 106 21.69 -13.12 1.68
CA PRO A 106 22.59 -13.27 2.84
C PRO A 106 23.45 -12.03 3.13
N MET A 107 23.76 -11.82 4.41
CA MET A 107 24.71 -10.79 4.83
C MET A 107 26.15 -11.27 4.73
N THR A 108 27.09 -10.34 4.53
CA THR A 108 28.54 -10.60 4.63
C THR A 108 29.18 -9.89 5.82
N ASN A 109 29.14 -8.58 5.86
CA ASN A 109 29.74 -7.78 6.92
C ASN A 109 28.69 -7.03 7.74
N TYR A 110 27.54 -6.72 7.15
CA TYR A 110 26.44 -6.06 7.80
C TYR A 110 25.14 -6.39 7.07
N THR A 111 24.02 -6.16 7.74
CA THR A 111 22.70 -6.07 7.15
C THR A 111 21.94 -4.91 7.78
N ARG A 112 20.89 -4.46 7.15
CA ARG A 112 19.99 -3.44 7.70
C ARG A 112 18.57 -3.98 7.71
N PHE A 113 17.86 -3.72 8.78
CA PHE A 113 16.46 -4.05 8.92
C PHE A 113 15.61 -2.85 8.47
N GLU A 114 14.64 -3.12 7.64
CA GLU A 114 13.67 -2.15 7.14
C GLU A 114 12.27 -2.73 7.32
N PHE A 115 11.32 -1.89 7.72
CA PHE A 115 9.90 -2.25 7.78
C PHE A 115 9.02 -1.02 7.67
N GLU A 116 7.74 -1.27 7.38
CA GLU A 116 6.70 -0.27 7.39
C GLU A 116 5.81 -0.45 8.62
N HIS A 117 5.21 0.64 9.09
CA HIS A 117 4.31 0.64 10.24
C HIS A 117 3.19 1.66 10.08
N ASN A 118 2.11 1.49 10.85
CA ASN A 118 0.95 2.37 10.84
C ASN A 118 0.92 3.38 12.00
N GLN A 119 1.90 3.34 12.91
CA GLN A 119 1.92 4.17 14.12
C GLN A 119 2.47 5.57 13.83
N LYS A 120 1.82 6.58 14.41
CA LYS A 120 2.35 7.95 14.50
C LYS A 120 2.72 8.23 15.95
N GLY A 121 3.90 8.82 16.15
CA GLY A 121 4.39 9.13 17.51
C GLY A 121 5.59 8.29 17.92
N PRO A 122 5.87 8.18 19.22
CA PRO A 122 7.02 7.43 19.71
C PRO A 122 6.87 5.94 19.41
N LEU A 123 7.97 5.33 18.97
CA LEU A 123 8.12 3.92 18.63
C LEU A 123 9.32 3.39 19.37
N ASP A 124 9.11 2.37 20.19
CA ASP A 124 10.18 1.58 20.77
C ASP A 124 10.31 0.28 19.98
N ILE A 125 11.50 0.07 19.45
CA ILE A 125 11.82 -1.02 18.52
C ILE A 125 12.83 -1.94 19.20
N GLU A 126 12.51 -3.22 19.29
CA GLU A 126 13.41 -4.27 19.73
C GLU A 126 13.56 -5.31 18.61
N ILE A 127 14.79 -5.57 18.18
CA ILE A 127 15.13 -6.61 17.22
C ILE A 127 15.97 -7.66 17.93
N SER A 128 15.41 -8.83 18.11
CA SER A 128 16.10 -9.99 18.68
C SER A 128 16.57 -10.93 17.58
N ILE A 129 17.89 -11.20 17.54
CA ILE A 129 18.51 -12.04 16.54
C ILE A 129 18.93 -13.35 17.18
N TYR A 130 18.60 -14.46 16.51
CA TYR A 130 18.85 -15.81 17.01
C TYR A 130 19.71 -16.58 16.02
N ASN A 131 20.53 -17.49 16.54
CA ASN A 131 21.24 -18.47 15.71
C ASN A 131 20.30 -19.64 15.32
N ILE A 132 20.80 -20.56 14.49
CA ILE A 132 20.05 -21.74 14.03
C ILE A 132 19.64 -22.68 15.17
N SER A 133 20.30 -22.60 16.33
CA SER A 133 19.98 -23.40 17.53
C SER A 133 18.95 -22.72 18.42
N GLY A 134 18.40 -21.56 18.01
CA GLY A 134 17.40 -20.80 18.76
C GLY A 134 17.97 -19.98 19.93
N GLN A 135 19.29 -19.85 20.05
CA GLN A 135 19.90 -19.00 21.07
C GLN A 135 19.94 -17.56 20.57
N ARG A 136 19.49 -16.63 21.42
CA ARG A 136 19.59 -15.21 21.12
C ARG A 136 21.05 -14.75 21.16
N VAL A 137 21.51 -14.16 20.08
CA VAL A 137 22.88 -13.70 19.89
C VAL A 137 23.02 -12.20 19.95
N LYS A 138 21.96 -11.46 19.61
CA LYS A 138 21.95 -10.00 19.63
C LYS A 138 20.56 -9.46 19.95
N THR A 139 20.54 -8.37 20.72
CA THR A 139 19.36 -7.51 20.88
C THR A 139 19.73 -6.09 20.48
N ILE A 140 18.98 -5.51 19.55
CA ILE A 140 19.11 -4.12 19.13
C ILE A 140 17.86 -3.40 19.62
N THR A 141 18.04 -2.35 20.42
CA THR A 141 16.93 -1.54 20.94
C THR A 141 17.11 -0.11 20.47
N GLU A 142 16.08 0.44 19.84
CA GLU A 142 16.06 1.82 19.39
C GLU A 142 14.71 2.48 19.66
N SER A 143 14.75 3.77 19.98
CA SER A 143 13.56 4.60 20.06
C SER A 143 13.54 5.58 18.89
N ARG A 144 12.42 5.62 18.17
CA ARG A 144 12.21 6.47 16.99
C ARG A 144 10.91 7.26 17.15
N TYR A 145 10.75 8.29 16.36
CA TYR A 145 9.48 9.00 16.26
C TYR A 145 8.88 8.79 14.87
N GLY A 146 7.77 8.09 14.81
CA GLY A 146 7.08 7.75 13.56
C GLY A 146 6.44 8.98 12.92
N THR A 147 7.12 9.58 11.94
CA THR A 147 6.61 10.68 11.12
C THR A 147 6.14 10.19 9.75
N SER A 148 6.62 9.03 9.32
CA SER A 148 6.30 8.36 8.08
C SER A 148 5.90 6.90 8.34
N THR A 149 5.40 6.23 7.33
CA THR A 149 5.04 4.80 7.40
C THR A 149 6.26 3.88 7.34
N ARG A 150 7.43 4.38 6.95
CA ARG A 150 8.67 3.62 6.87
C ARG A 150 9.70 4.21 7.82
N ILE A 151 10.39 3.35 8.57
CA ILE A 151 11.49 3.75 9.43
C ILE A 151 12.80 3.91 8.64
N GLU A 152 13.72 4.71 9.19
CA GLU A 152 15.11 4.67 8.73
C GLU A 152 15.73 3.30 9.04
N PRO A 153 16.56 2.76 8.12
CA PRO A 153 17.14 1.43 8.28
C PRO A 153 17.95 1.29 9.58
N ILE A 154 17.73 0.19 10.31
CA ILE A 154 18.50 -0.16 11.51
C ILE A 154 19.62 -1.12 11.10
N VAL A 155 20.85 -0.70 11.28
CA VAL A 155 22.03 -1.45 10.82
C VAL A 155 22.53 -2.40 11.90
N TRP A 156 22.88 -3.62 11.48
CA TRP A 156 23.57 -4.61 12.30
C TRP A 156 24.85 -5.07 11.59
N ASP A 157 25.98 -5.03 12.31
CA ASP A 157 27.31 -5.35 11.82
C ASP A 157 27.73 -6.83 11.96
N GLY A 158 26.80 -7.70 12.37
CA GLY A 158 27.05 -9.12 12.59
C GLY A 158 27.74 -9.45 13.90
N THR A 159 27.80 -8.52 14.86
CA THR A 159 28.34 -8.80 16.18
C THR A 159 27.25 -9.23 17.15
N SER A 160 27.62 -10.15 18.06
CA SER A 160 26.76 -10.56 19.18
C SER A 160 26.75 -9.51 20.31
N ASP A 161 25.93 -9.70 21.34
CA ASP A 161 25.87 -8.80 22.50
C ASP A 161 27.20 -8.75 23.28
N ASN A 162 28.02 -9.79 23.24
CA ASN A 162 29.36 -9.83 23.84
C ASN A 162 30.47 -9.31 22.90
N GLY A 163 30.11 -8.80 21.72
CA GLY A 163 31.04 -8.23 20.76
C GLY A 163 31.73 -9.24 19.81
N SER A 164 31.46 -10.53 19.95
CA SER A 164 32.03 -11.53 19.04
C SER A 164 31.35 -11.45 17.66
N LYS A 165 32.13 -11.56 16.59
CA LYS A 165 31.60 -11.63 15.22
C LYS A 165 31.01 -13.01 14.97
N LEU A 166 29.85 -13.05 14.34
CA LEU A 166 29.09 -14.27 14.02
C LEU A 166 29.33 -14.73 12.58
#